data_1f2c76cf50abfd1e182e362f655e6a41
#
_entry.id   1f2c76cf50abfd1e182e362f655e6a41
#
_cell.length_a   1.000
_cell.length_b   1.000
_cell.length_c   1.000
_cell.angle_alpha   90.00
_cell.angle_beta   90.00
_cell.angle_gamma   90.00
#
_symmetry.space_group_name_H-M   'P 1'
#
loop_
_entity.id
_entity.type
_entity.pdbx_description
1 polymer ?
#
loop_
_entity_poly.entity_id
_entity_poly.type
_entity_poly.pdbx_seq_one_letter_code
_entity_poly.pdbx_strand_id
1 'polypeptide(L)'
;MPAPLRPPPIVDPVVLARFPFLPQGEQWIKELREQNEVDLDSLVNADWLEEARTRGTVRMLESIVHDKGIDADSRVDIHTDYGQMVEGLGYYYAMFVVCASLDELLLKRWVEGEATRADNLLSTTSDAELFDTIARTYLSDLRRHDPSEGESATSPLHSPRSRARDDRSWEIPLTDFVELAPRITGSYWRLTNRPVSAGWVLMNGTAREDSQGRLSRLIKERIRVQLIARCQANISRMDEQVTAMLAEPVGMIVAELQTQRGREGQVTAAEKGDWPPCMLAAITELNAGENVNHAGRRFLANMSRALGLPPEQCAGFFVNAPDYDEKTTNYQVAQIYEAEYTPEKCDTLALNNRCPVASGLIDDSLCRREWLTHPLKYVRVRQRARQRDAQVAVAQDAPDAVLDGAEEAGSGAADGAEAHRMAD
;
A
#
# COMPACT_ATOMS: atom_id res chain seq x y z
N MET A 1 28.60 2.71 -27.79
CA MET A 1 27.68 1.55 -27.71
C MET A 1 26.47 1.86 -28.57
N PRO A 2 25.97 0.96 -29.43
CA PRO A 2 24.72 1.19 -30.11
C PRO A 2 23.59 1.32 -29.07
N ALA A 3 22.66 2.26 -29.30
CA ALA A 3 21.49 2.40 -28.48
C ALA A 3 20.74 1.05 -28.41
N PRO A 4 20.19 0.65 -27.25
CA PRO A 4 19.42 -0.59 -27.14
C PRO A 4 18.27 -0.52 -28.15
N LEU A 5 18.20 -1.53 -29.02
CA LEU A 5 17.11 -1.66 -29.97
C LEU A 5 15.80 -1.74 -29.18
N ARG A 6 14.90 -0.77 -29.38
CA ARG A 6 13.55 -0.87 -28.81
C ARG A 6 12.93 -2.19 -29.27
N PRO A 7 12.27 -2.93 -28.37
CA PRO A 7 11.57 -4.14 -28.76
C PRO A 7 10.55 -3.82 -29.86
N PRO A 8 10.27 -4.75 -30.76
CA PRO A 8 9.21 -4.56 -31.74
C PRO A 8 7.88 -4.30 -31.02
N PRO A 9 6.98 -3.48 -31.60
CA PRO A 9 5.68 -3.23 -30.98
C PRO A 9 4.91 -4.55 -30.88
N ILE A 10 4.27 -4.79 -29.72
CA ILE A 10 3.37 -5.90 -29.53
C ILE A 10 2.07 -5.57 -30.27
N VAL A 11 1.73 -6.36 -31.27
CA VAL A 11 0.53 -6.17 -32.12
C VAL A 11 -0.43 -7.36 -32.09
N ASP A 12 -0.05 -8.47 -31.40
CA ASP A 12 -0.92 -9.65 -31.26
C ASP A 12 -2.13 -9.30 -30.38
N PRO A 13 -3.37 -9.35 -30.93
CA PRO A 13 -4.60 -9.03 -30.19
C PRO A 13 -4.81 -9.92 -28.96
N VAL A 14 -4.37 -11.18 -28.97
CA VAL A 14 -4.47 -12.09 -27.81
C VAL A 14 -3.60 -11.59 -26.67
N VAL A 15 -2.38 -11.13 -27.00
CA VAL A 15 -1.48 -10.53 -25.99
C VAL A 15 -2.04 -9.23 -25.47
N LEU A 16 -2.57 -8.37 -26.34
CA LEU A 16 -3.17 -7.09 -25.96
C LEU A 16 -4.44 -7.28 -25.12
N ALA A 17 -5.25 -8.31 -25.37
CA ALA A 17 -6.40 -8.67 -24.54
C ALA A 17 -5.95 -9.13 -23.13
N ARG A 18 -4.83 -9.85 -23.03
CA ARG A 18 -4.25 -10.25 -21.74
C ARG A 18 -3.61 -9.09 -20.98
N PHE A 19 -2.97 -8.16 -21.69
CA PHE A 19 -2.22 -7.03 -21.15
C PHE A 19 -2.72 -5.70 -21.73
N PRO A 20 -3.98 -5.31 -21.53
CA PRO A 20 -4.58 -4.14 -22.19
C PRO A 20 -3.96 -2.81 -21.75
N PHE A 21 -3.21 -2.80 -20.66
CA PHE A 21 -2.47 -1.66 -20.15
C PHE A 21 -1.11 -1.44 -20.83
N LEU A 22 -0.66 -2.33 -21.71
CA LEU A 22 0.52 -2.09 -22.54
C LEU A 22 0.39 -0.77 -23.31
N PRO A 23 1.49 -0.07 -23.65
CA PRO A 23 1.42 1.16 -24.43
C PRO A 23 0.66 0.99 -25.75
N GLN A 24 0.79 -0.18 -26.39
CA GLN A 24 0.07 -0.52 -27.62
C GLN A 24 -1.41 -0.85 -27.37
N GLY A 25 -1.77 -1.27 -26.16
CA GLY A 25 -3.14 -1.62 -25.78
C GLY A 25 -4.11 -0.44 -25.90
N GLU A 26 -3.66 0.78 -25.61
CA GLU A 26 -4.49 1.99 -25.76
C GLU A 26 -4.87 2.23 -27.21
N GLN A 27 -3.92 2.13 -28.13
CA GLN A 27 -4.18 2.26 -29.56
C GLN A 27 -5.06 1.12 -30.07
N TRP A 28 -4.80 -0.11 -29.65
CA TRP A 28 -5.62 -1.27 -30.00
C TRP A 28 -7.07 -1.14 -29.51
N ILE A 29 -7.31 -0.69 -28.28
CA ILE A 29 -8.66 -0.44 -27.77
C ILE A 29 -9.35 0.67 -28.57
N LYS A 30 -8.61 1.70 -28.97
CA LYS A 30 -9.15 2.74 -29.85
C LYS A 30 -9.59 2.17 -31.19
N GLU A 31 -8.78 1.32 -31.82
CA GLU A 31 -9.11 0.64 -33.06
C GLU A 31 -10.31 -0.31 -32.91
N LEU A 32 -10.39 -1.08 -31.82
CA LEU A 32 -11.57 -1.90 -31.50
C LEU A 32 -12.85 -1.05 -31.42
N ARG A 33 -12.81 0.11 -30.80
CA ARG A 33 -13.94 1.01 -30.68
C ARG A 33 -14.33 1.59 -32.04
N GLU A 34 -13.37 2.01 -32.85
CA GLU A 34 -13.61 2.56 -34.18
C GLU A 34 -14.20 1.49 -35.12
N GLN A 35 -13.66 0.27 -35.10
CA GLN A 35 -14.15 -0.84 -35.95
C GLN A 35 -15.57 -1.30 -35.60
N ASN A 36 -15.96 -1.21 -34.34
CA ASN A 36 -17.27 -1.65 -33.85
C ASN A 36 -18.22 -0.47 -33.60
N GLU A 37 -17.86 0.74 -33.98
CA GLU A 37 -18.64 1.97 -33.77
C GLU A 37 -19.05 2.19 -32.29
N VAL A 38 -18.13 1.86 -31.35
CA VAL A 38 -18.37 1.96 -29.90
C VAL A 38 -17.98 3.36 -29.42
N ASP A 39 -18.96 4.16 -29.06
CA ASP A 39 -18.78 5.37 -28.25
C ASP A 39 -19.03 5.08 -26.77
N LEU A 40 -18.96 6.10 -25.93
CA LEU A 40 -19.17 5.93 -24.50
C LEU A 40 -20.63 5.60 -24.15
N ASP A 41 -21.59 6.17 -24.87
CA ASP A 41 -23.01 5.92 -24.66
C ASP A 41 -23.34 4.45 -24.96
N SER A 42 -22.92 3.94 -26.11
CA SER A 42 -23.10 2.54 -26.46
C SER A 42 -22.38 1.60 -25.49
N LEU A 43 -21.17 1.97 -25.03
CA LEU A 43 -20.44 1.16 -24.05
C LEU A 43 -21.21 1.03 -22.73
N VAL A 44 -21.91 2.08 -22.30
CA VAL A 44 -22.68 2.07 -21.05
C VAL A 44 -24.07 1.44 -21.24
N ASN A 45 -24.75 1.67 -22.36
CA ASN A 45 -26.18 1.41 -22.50
C ASN A 45 -26.53 0.31 -23.49
N ALA A 46 -25.68 0.01 -24.50
CA ALA A 46 -26.06 -0.95 -25.55
C ALA A 46 -26.07 -2.40 -25.04
N ASP A 47 -27.16 -3.14 -25.32
CA ASP A 47 -27.35 -4.52 -24.87
C ASP A 47 -26.24 -5.48 -25.34
N TRP A 48 -25.76 -5.31 -26.58
CA TRP A 48 -24.74 -6.18 -27.15
C TRP A 48 -23.36 -6.04 -26.51
N LEU A 49 -23.14 -4.98 -25.68
CA LEU A 49 -21.92 -4.75 -24.89
C LEU A 49 -22.08 -5.17 -23.42
N GLU A 50 -23.18 -5.80 -23.04
CA GLU A 50 -23.43 -6.25 -21.66
C GLU A 50 -22.33 -7.17 -21.14
N GLU A 51 -21.80 -8.07 -21.97
CA GLU A 51 -20.73 -8.99 -21.54
C GLU A 51 -19.42 -8.25 -21.28
N ALA A 52 -19.09 -7.21 -22.05
CA ALA A 52 -17.93 -6.36 -21.79
C ALA A 52 -18.10 -5.56 -20.50
N ARG A 53 -19.29 -5.01 -20.22
CA ARG A 53 -19.59 -4.33 -18.94
C ARG A 53 -19.51 -5.29 -17.77
N THR A 54 -20.08 -6.49 -17.91
CA THR A 54 -20.01 -7.55 -16.89
C THR A 54 -18.58 -7.92 -16.59
N ARG A 55 -17.74 -8.12 -17.62
CA ARG A 55 -16.32 -8.41 -17.44
C ARG A 55 -15.59 -7.25 -16.72
N GLY A 56 -15.86 -6.01 -17.09
CA GLY A 56 -15.30 -4.83 -16.43
C GLY A 56 -15.73 -4.73 -14.96
N THR A 57 -17.00 -5.01 -14.68
CA THR A 57 -17.53 -5.03 -13.30
C THR A 57 -16.87 -6.13 -12.47
N VAL A 58 -16.70 -7.33 -13.00
CA VAL A 58 -15.98 -8.43 -12.34
C VAL A 58 -14.55 -8.02 -12.01
N ARG A 59 -13.82 -7.39 -12.94
CA ARG A 59 -12.45 -6.89 -12.71
C ARG A 59 -12.40 -5.90 -11.53
N MET A 60 -13.36 -4.98 -11.43
CA MET A 60 -13.45 -4.04 -10.32
C MET A 60 -13.77 -4.74 -8.99
N LEU A 61 -14.75 -5.65 -8.98
CA LEU A 61 -15.15 -6.40 -7.78
C LEU A 61 -14.01 -7.28 -7.26
N GLU A 62 -13.32 -8.00 -8.13
CA GLU A 62 -12.17 -8.82 -7.78
C GLU A 62 -11.05 -7.96 -7.16
N SER A 63 -10.81 -6.76 -7.68
CA SER A 63 -9.82 -5.85 -7.11
C SER A 63 -10.20 -5.30 -5.73
N ILE A 64 -11.50 -5.25 -5.41
CA ILE A 64 -11.98 -4.83 -4.09
C ILE A 64 -11.87 -5.95 -3.05
N VAL A 65 -12.15 -7.20 -3.46
CA VAL A 65 -12.37 -8.33 -2.54
C VAL A 65 -11.14 -9.23 -2.40
N HIS A 66 -10.28 -9.31 -3.43
CA HIS A 66 -9.20 -10.31 -3.49
C HIS A 66 -7.80 -9.69 -3.46
N ASP A 67 -6.95 -10.19 -2.56
CA ASP A 67 -5.52 -9.91 -2.49
C ASP A 67 -4.71 -10.51 -3.65
N LYS A 68 -5.28 -11.51 -4.33
CA LYS A 68 -4.62 -12.24 -5.43
C LYS A 68 -4.67 -11.52 -6.77
N GLY A 69 -5.25 -10.33 -6.79
CA GLY A 69 -5.48 -9.59 -8.02
C GLY A 69 -6.68 -10.08 -8.80
N ILE A 70 -6.84 -9.52 -9.99
CA ILE A 70 -7.91 -9.88 -10.93
C ILE A 70 -7.58 -11.23 -11.54
N ASP A 71 -8.58 -12.10 -11.67
CA ASP A 71 -8.41 -13.43 -12.28
C ASP A 71 -7.84 -13.29 -13.71
N ALA A 72 -6.76 -14.02 -13.94
CA ALA A 72 -6.10 -14.06 -15.24
C ALA A 72 -6.88 -14.87 -16.27
N ASP A 73 -7.67 -15.83 -15.78
CA ASP A 73 -8.48 -16.67 -16.65
C ASP A 73 -9.76 -15.93 -17.06
N SER A 74 -9.81 -15.55 -18.31
CA SER A 74 -11.03 -15.00 -18.89
C SER A 74 -12.08 -16.10 -19.05
N ARG A 75 -13.34 -15.81 -18.68
CA ARG A 75 -14.46 -16.69 -18.97
C ARG A 75 -14.81 -16.70 -20.45
N VAL A 76 -14.20 -15.83 -21.24
CA VAL A 76 -14.40 -15.66 -22.67
C VAL A 76 -13.16 -16.18 -23.40
N ASP A 77 -13.35 -16.85 -24.52
CA ASP A 77 -12.25 -17.33 -25.36
C ASP A 77 -11.56 -16.17 -26.06
N ILE A 78 -10.44 -15.72 -25.50
CA ILE A 78 -9.62 -14.62 -26.04
C ILE A 78 -8.94 -14.91 -27.39
N HIS A 79 -9.05 -16.15 -27.89
CA HIS A 79 -8.57 -16.49 -29.23
C HIS A 79 -9.60 -16.17 -30.34
N THR A 80 -10.77 -15.66 -29.93
CA THR A 80 -11.81 -15.16 -30.85
C THR A 80 -11.82 -13.63 -30.84
N ASP A 81 -12.19 -13.02 -31.97
CA ASP A 81 -12.35 -11.56 -32.07
C ASP A 81 -13.34 -11.01 -31.04
N TYR A 82 -14.42 -11.77 -30.80
CA TYR A 82 -15.41 -11.42 -29.78
C TYR A 82 -14.83 -11.43 -28.38
N GLY A 83 -14.08 -12.45 -28.00
CA GLY A 83 -13.46 -12.53 -26.67
C GLY A 83 -12.41 -11.45 -26.46
N GLN A 84 -11.64 -11.11 -27.49
CA GLN A 84 -10.70 -9.98 -27.46
C GLN A 84 -11.42 -8.65 -27.26
N MET A 85 -12.54 -8.45 -27.97
CA MET A 85 -13.39 -7.28 -27.81
C MET A 85 -13.92 -7.16 -26.36
N VAL A 86 -14.46 -8.24 -25.80
CA VAL A 86 -15.00 -8.28 -24.43
C VAL A 86 -13.91 -7.94 -23.40
N GLU A 87 -12.73 -8.52 -23.51
CA GLU A 87 -11.61 -8.23 -22.59
C GLU A 87 -11.10 -6.79 -22.72
N GLY A 88 -10.91 -6.31 -23.95
CA GLY A 88 -10.42 -4.96 -24.21
C GLY A 88 -11.40 -3.87 -23.78
N LEU A 89 -12.68 -4.01 -24.18
CA LEU A 89 -13.72 -3.05 -23.81
C LEU A 89 -14.10 -3.17 -22.33
N GLY A 90 -14.05 -4.37 -21.74
CA GLY A 90 -14.26 -4.59 -20.31
C GLY A 90 -13.21 -3.89 -19.46
N TYR A 91 -11.92 -3.97 -19.84
CA TYR A 91 -10.86 -3.22 -19.20
C TYR A 91 -11.07 -1.69 -19.32
N TYR A 92 -11.42 -1.23 -20.53
CA TYR A 92 -11.67 0.17 -20.81
C TYR A 92 -12.84 0.72 -19.97
N TYR A 93 -13.95 -0.02 -19.93
CA TYR A 93 -15.11 0.29 -19.10
C TYR A 93 -14.73 0.40 -17.61
N ALA A 94 -14.04 -0.61 -17.06
CA ALA A 94 -13.61 -0.61 -15.67
C ALA A 94 -12.73 0.61 -15.34
N MET A 95 -11.76 0.94 -16.22
CA MET A 95 -10.91 2.12 -16.04
C MET A 95 -11.74 3.41 -15.99
N PHE A 96 -12.75 3.57 -16.86
CA PHE A 96 -13.60 4.77 -16.88
C PHE A 96 -14.46 4.88 -15.62
N VAL A 97 -15.09 3.78 -15.17
CA VAL A 97 -15.87 3.76 -13.93
C VAL A 97 -15.01 4.12 -12.72
N VAL A 98 -13.82 3.52 -12.63
CA VAL A 98 -12.87 3.79 -11.54
C VAL A 98 -12.41 5.27 -11.55
N CYS A 99 -12.10 5.81 -12.72
CA CYS A 99 -11.72 7.22 -12.83
C CYS A 99 -12.88 8.17 -12.50
N ALA A 100 -14.11 7.86 -12.96
CA ALA A 100 -15.31 8.69 -12.70
C ALA A 100 -15.74 8.67 -11.22
N SER A 101 -15.36 7.64 -10.47
CA SER A 101 -15.67 7.55 -9.04
C SER A 101 -14.96 8.61 -8.20
N LEU A 102 -13.84 9.12 -8.65
CA LEU A 102 -12.93 10.01 -7.91
C LEU A 102 -12.51 9.46 -6.53
N ASP A 103 -12.74 8.16 -6.29
CA ASP A 103 -12.34 7.49 -5.05
C ASP A 103 -10.91 6.96 -5.17
N GLU A 104 -9.99 7.57 -4.41
CA GLU A 104 -8.58 7.18 -4.42
C GLU A 104 -8.33 5.73 -3.99
N LEU A 105 -9.13 5.20 -3.06
CA LEU A 105 -8.95 3.84 -2.58
C LEU A 105 -9.38 2.85 -3.67
N LEU A 106 -10.53 3.09 -4.32
CA LEU A 106 -10.98 2.26 -5.45
C LEU A 106 -9.94 2.25 -6.56
N LEU A 107 -9.42 3.43 -6.92
CA LEU A 107 -8.37 3.57 -7.94
C LEU A 107 -7.13 2.76 -7.57
N LYS A 108 -6.63 2.91 -6.34
CA LYS A 108 -5.43 2.19 -5.88
C LYS A 108 -5.64 0.67 -5.85
N ARG A 109 -6.80 0.19 -5.40
CA ARG A 109 -7.14 -1.25 -5.40
C ARG A 109 -7.25 -1.80 -6.82
N TRP A 110 -7.92 -1.09 -7.72
CA TRP A 110 -8.05 -1.53 -9.11
C TRP A 110 -6.67 -1.60 -9.81
N VAL A 111 -5.85 -0.57 -9.66
CA VAL A 111 -4.50 -0.54 -10.22
C VAL A 111 -3.63 -1.68 -9.65
N GLU A 112 -3.72 -1.94 -8.34
CA GLU A 112 -3.02 -3.07 -7.71
C GLU A 112 -3.52 -4.41 -8.23
N GLY A 113 -4.83 -4.56 -8.43
CA GLY A 113 -5.45 -5.76 -9.00
C GLY A 113 -4.94 -6.05 -10.41
N GLU A 114 -4.92 -5.05 -11.30
CA GLU A 114 -4.40 -5.17 -12.67
C GLU A 114 -2.91 -5.47 -12.70
N ALA A 115 -2.12 -4.78 -11.87
CA ALA A 115 -0.69 -5.01 -11.77
C ALA A 115 -0.36 -6.42 -11.21
N THR A 116 -1.14 -6.91 -10.25
CA THR A 116 -1.01 -8.27 -9.71
C THR A 116 -1.39 -9.32 -10.76
N ARG A 117 -2.44 -9.08 -11.54
CA ARG A 117 -2.81 -9.93 -12.67
C ARG A 117 -1.65 -10.05 -13.67
N ALA A 118 -1.01 -8.92 -13.99
CA ALA A 118 0.16 -8.91 -14.86
C ALA A 118 1.33 -9.73 -14.30
N ASP A 119 1.62 -9.58 -13.00
CA ASP A 119 2.68 -10.34 -12.31
C ASP A 119 2.40 -11.85 -12.37
N ASN A 120 1.16 -12.26 -12.10
CA ASN A 120 0.75 -13.66 -12.16
C ASN A 120 0.93 -14.25 -13.57
N LEU A 121 0.55 -13.52 -14.62
CA LEU A 121 0.72 -13.94 -16.01
C LEU A 121 2.19 -14.01 -16.42
N LEU A 122 2.99 -13.00 -16.05
CA LEU A 122 4.40 -12.90 -16.43
C LEU A 122 5.27 -13.89 -15.66
N SER A 123 5.01 -14.10 -14.38
CA SER A 123 5.79 -15.04 -13.56
C SER A 123 5.58 -16.50 -13.95
N THR A 124 4.45 -16.82 -14.58
CA THR A 124 4.07 -18.19 -14.96
C THR A 124 4.22 -18.49 -16.44
N THR A 125 4.46 -17.48 -17.30
CA THR A 125 4.58 -17.70 -18.74
C THR A 125 5.81 -18.53 -19.09
N SER A 126 5.62 -19.52 -19.96
CA SER A 126 6.71 -20.29 -20.58
C SER A 126 7.27 -19.63 -21.84
N ASP A 127 6.61 -18.62 -22.38
CA ASP A 127 7.01 -17.88 -23.56
C ASP A 127 8.08 -16.84 -23.18
N ALA A 128 9.34 -17.22 -23.39
CA ALA A 128 10.50 -16.38 -23.04
C ALA A 128 10.62 -15.13 -23.92
N GLU A 129 10.18 -15.20 -25.18
CA GLU A 129 10.24 -14.06 -26.10
C GLU A 129 9.19 -13.02 -25.75
N LEU A 130 7.97 -13.45 -25.44
CA LEU A 130 6.90 -12.60 -24.94
C LEU A 130 7.32 -11.92 -23.63
N PHE A 131 7.87 -12.70 -22.68
CA PHE A 131 8.36 -12.16 -21.41
C PHE A 131 9.41 -11.07 -21.63
N ASP A 132 10.45 -11.35 -22.41
CA ASP A 132 11.52 -10.39 -22.70
C ASP A 132 10.97 -9.12 -23.38
N THR A 133 10.03 -9.26 -24.30
CA THR A 133 9.43 -8.13 -25.00
C THR A 133 8.64 -7.23 -24.08
N ILE A 134 7.81 -7.80 -23.21
CA ILE A 134 7.06 -7.04 -22.22
C ILE A 134 8.01 -6.42 -21.19
N ALA A 135 9.00 -7.18 -20.69
CA ALA A 135 9.97 -6.69 -19.74
C ALA A 135 10.74 -5.47 -20.27
N ARG A 136 11.18 -5.48 -21.53
CA ARG A 136 11.85 -4.35 -22.18
C ARG A 136 10.94 -3.18 -22.49
N THR A 137 9.63 -3.40 -22.57
CA THR A 137 8.63 -2.32 -22.69
C THR A 137 8.59 -1.45 -21.43
N TYR A 138 8.76 -2.08 -20.26
CA TYR A 138 8.68 -1.42 -18.96
C TYR A 138 10.06 -1.06 -18.36
N LEU A 139 11.09 -1.80 -18.70
CA LEU A 139 12.48 -1.63 -18.28
C LEU A 139 13.38 -1.53 -19.53
N SER A 140 13.42 -0.34 -20.14
CA SER A 140 14.00 -0.13 -21.48
C SER A 140 15.47 -0.53 -21.60
N ASP A 141 16.23 -0.40 -20.50
CA ASP A 141 17.65 -0.71 -20.47
C ASP A 141 17.95 -2.11 -19.92
N LEU A 142 16.93 -2.98 -19.85
CA LEU A 142 17.06 -4.37 -19.42
C LEU A 142 18.05 -5.11 -20.33
N ARG A 143 19.03 -5.81 -19.72
CA ARG A 143 19.95 -6.68 -20.45
C ARG A 143 20.06 -8.05 -19.80
N ARG A 144 20.37 -9.08 -20.60
CA ARG A 144 20.67 -10.40 -20.07
C ARG A 144 22.06 -10.40 -19.46
N HIS A 145 22.19 -11.03 -18.31
CA HIS A 145 23.47 -11.24 -17.66
C HIS A 145 24.25 -12.34 -18.41
N ASP A 146 25.49 -12.05 -18.82
CA ASP A 146 26.41 -13.03 -19.36
C ASP A 146 27.42 -13.42 -18.25
N PRO A 147 27.35 -14.65 -17.71
CA PRO A 147 28.26 -15.10 -16.67
C PRO A 147 29.72 -15.15 -17.11
N SER A 148 30.03 -15.04 -18.39
CA SER A 148 31.40 -15.00 -18.90
C SER A 148 32.08 -13.63 -18.77
N GLU A 149 31.32 -12.55 -18.61
CA GLU A 149 31.81 -11.19 -18.44
C GLU A 149 32.11 -10.84 -16.96
N GLY A 150 33.07 -11.51 -16.32
CA GLY A 150 33.70 -10.92 -15.12
C GLY A 150 33.57 -11.62 -13.78
N GLU A 151 33.07 -12.83 -13.69
CA GLU A 151 33.10 -13.58 -12.43
C GLU A 151 34.36 -14.45 -12.30
N SER A 152 35.32 -13.94 -11.53
CA SER A 152 36.33 -14.80 -10.90
C SER A 152 35.59 -15.83 -10.01
N ALA A 153 35.88 -17.11 -10.20
CA ALA A 153 35.25 -18.28 -9.59
C ALA A 153 35.30 -18.35 -8.03
N THR A 154 35.47 -17.23 -7.35
CA THR A 154 35.75 -17.14 -5.91
C THR A 154 34.66 -16.44 -5.08
N SER A 155 33.47 -16.17 -5.63
CA SER A 155 32.40 -15.59 -4.82
C SER A 155 31.68 -16.67 -3.99
N PRO A 156 31.71 -16.60 -2.63
CA PRO A 156 31.12 -17.62 -1.75
C PRO A 156 29.57 -17.66 -1.80
N LEU A 157 28.94 -16.79 -2.55
CA LEU A 157 27.48 -16.65 -2.65
C LEU A 157 26.82 -17.59 -3.66
N HIS A 158 27.61 -18.32 -4.47
CA HIS A 158 27.10 -19.28 -5.44
C HIS A 158 27.12 -20.70 -4.89
N SER A 159 26.00 -21.13 -4.31
CA SER A 159 25.79 -22.56 -3.99
C SER A 159 25.70 -23.36 -5.30
N PRO A 160 26.41 -24.51 -5.42
CA PRO A 160 26.34 -25.39 -6.60
C PRO A 160 24.95 -25.90 -6.96
N ARG A 161 24.00 -25.81 -5.99
CA ARG A 161 22.60 -26.21 -6.17
C ARG A 161 21.74 -25.16 -6.90
N SER A 162 22.19 -23.91 -7.01
CA SER A 162 21.45 -22.86 -7.75
C SER A 162 21.70 -22.88 -9.25
N ARG A 163 22.78 -23.55 -9.70
CA ARG A 163 23.18 -23.64 -11.11
C ARG A 163 22.27 -24.48 -12.01
N ALA A 164 21.40 -25.29 -11.44
CA ALA A 164 20.66 -26.30 -12.22
C ALA A 164 19.23 -25.89 -12.61
N ARG A 165 18.75 -24.68 -12.25
CA ARG A 165 17.33 -24.35 -12.39
C ARG A 165 16.96 -23.18 -13.29
N ASP A 166 17.84 -22.20 -13.51
CA ASP A 166 17.55 -21.10 -14.44
C ASP A 166 18.84 -20.37 -14.80
N ASP A 167 19.34 -20.58 -16.02
CA ASP A 167 20.48 -19.85 -16.57
C ASP A 167 20.10 -18.41 -17.00
N ARG A 168 18.82 -18.01 -16.84
CA ARG A 168 18.34 -16.70 -17.23
C ARG A 168 18.41 -15.73 -16.05
N SER A 169 19.42 -14.89 -16.05
CA SER A 169 19.52 -13.73 -15.16
C SER A 169 19.49 -12.45 -15.97
N TRP A 170 18.98 -11.39 -15.35
CA TRP A 170 18.93 -10.07 -15.99
C TRP A 170 19.68 -9.07 -15.15
N GLU A 171 20.12 -8.01 -15.79
CA GLU A 171 20.64 -6.82 -15.15
C GLU A 171 19.77 -5.63 -15.50
N ILE A 172 19.46 -4.83 -14.50
CA ILE A 172 18.68 -3.60 -14.61
C ILE A 172 19.52 -2.41 -14.15
N PRO A 173 19.26 -1.20 -14.65
CA PRO A 173 19.89 0.00 -14.12
C PRO A 173 19.65 0.17 -12.63
N LEU A 174 20.65 0.61 -11.89
CA LEU A 174 20.53 0.93 -10.47
C LEU A 174 19.40 1.93 -10.20
N THR A 175 19.17 2.87 -11.10
CA THR A 175 18.09 3.87 -11.04
C THR A 175 16.72 3.22 -10.99
N ASP A 176 16.44 2.25 -11.88
CA ASP A 176 15.18 1.53 -11.90
C ASP A 176 14.99 0.69 -10.65
N PHE A 177 16.05 0.04 -10.16
CA PHE A 177 15.99 -0.71 -8.92
C PHE A 177 15.65 0.18 -7.72
N VAL A 178 16.33 1.32 -7.58
CA VAL A 178 16.12 2.26 -6.47
C VAL A 178 14.73 2.90 -6.50
N GLU A 179 14.18 3.12 -7.69
CA GLU A 179 12.83 3.65 -7.86
C GLU A 179 11.75 2.63 -7.47
N LEU A 180 11.90 1.37 -7.88
CA LEU A 180 10.82 0.36 -7.81
C LEU A 180 10.91 -0.54 -6.57
N ALA A 181 12.12 -1.01 -6.22
CA ALA A 181 12.33 -1.98 -5.16
C ALA A 181 11.86 -1.56 -3.75
N PRO A 182 11.87 -0.26 -3.34
CA PRO A 182 11.43 0.14 -2.01
C PRO A 182 9.97 -0.21 -1.69
N ARG A 183 9.14 -0.43 -2.69
CA ARG A 183 7.74 -0.80 -2.54
C ARG A 183 7.53 -2.30 -2.38
N ILE A 184 8.54 -3.11 -2.69
CA ILE A 184 8.49 -4.57 -2.63
C ILE A 184 9.04 -5.03 -1.28
N THR A 185 8.32 -5.91 -0.61
CA THR A 185 8.72 -6.42 0.70
C THR A 185 9.75 -7.55 0.58
N GLY A 186 10.66 -7.62 1.57
CA GLY A 186 11.63 -8.72 1.70
C GLY A 186 13.08 -8.28 1.62
N SER A 187 13.97 -9.12 2.19
CA SER A 187 15.41 -8.83 2.26
C SER A 187 16.09 -8.80 0.89
N TYR A 188 15.55 -9.54 -0.08
CA TYR A 188 16.06 -9.55 -1.46
C TYR A 188 16.05 -8.14 -2.08
N TRP A 189 15.04 -7.33 -1.79
CA TRP A 189 14.82 -6.00 -2.40
C TRP A 189 15.62 -4.88 -1.75
N ARG A 190 16.42 -5.21 -0.73
CA ARG A 190 17.36 -4.24 -0.14
C ARG A 190 18.59 -4.15 -1.02
N LEU A 191 18.96 -2.93 -1.43
CA LEU A 191 20.13 -2.70 -2.30
C LEU A 191 21.41 -3.29 -1.71
N THR A 192 21.58 -3.25 -0.38
CA THR A 192 22.72 -3.86 0.33
C THR A 192 22.85 -5.37 0.15
N ASN A 193 21.78 -6.03 -0.27
CA ASN A 193 21.74 -7.48 -0.49
C ASN A 193 21.80 -7.85 -1.97
N ARG A 194 22.07 -6.89 -2.84
CA ARG A 194 22.14 -7.10 -4.29
C ARG A 194 23.56 -6.96 -4.82
N PRO A 195 24.00 -7.83 -5.76
CA PRO A 195 25.19 -7.58 -6.53
C PRO A 195 24.97 -6.35 -7.41
N VAL A 196 25.85 -5.36 -7.25
CA VAL A 196 25.83 -4.12 -8.04
C VAL A 196 27.21 -3.99 -8.69
N SER A 197 27.23 -3.83 -10.00
CA SER A 197 28.45 -3.61 -10.78
C SER A 197 28.23 -2.54 -11.83
N ALA A 198 29.12 -1.54 -11.89
CA ALA A 198 29.12 -0.48 -12.91
C ALA A 198 27.73 0.20 -13.12
N GLY A 199 26.94 0.37 -12.04
CA GLY A 199 25.61 0.99 -12.12
C GLY A 199 24.48 0.03 -12.50
N TRP A 200 24.74 -1.28 -12.52
CA TRP A 200 23.74 -2.33 -12.82
C TRP A 200 23.51 -3.23 -11.61
N VAL A 201 22.27 -3.64 -11.44
CA VAL A 201 21.85 -4.55 -10.38
C VAL A 201 21.50 -5.90 -11.00
N LEU A 202 22.12 -6.96 -10.49
CA LEU A 202 21.84 -8.32 -10.95
C LEU A 202 20.54 -8.84 -10.34
N MET A 203 19.62 -9.24 -11.23
CA MET A 203 18.35 -9.88 -10.90
C MET A 203 18.46 -11.39 -11.10
N ASN A 204 18.97 -12.09 -10.10
CA ASN A 204 19.11 -13.53 -10.08
C ASN A 204 18.01 -14.22 -9.27
N GLY A 205 17.76 -15.49 -9.57
CA GLY A 205 16.83 -16.32 -8.81
C GLY A 205 17.36 -16.69 -7.43
N THR A 206 16.48 -17.25 -6.63
CA THR A 206 16.76 -17.84 -5.32
C THR A 206 16.22 -19.27 -5.26
N ALA A 207 16.48 -19.99 -4.17
CA ALA A 207 15.94 -21.33 -3.98
C ALA A 207 14.39 -21.37 -3.92
N ARG A 208 13.74 -20.24 -3.66
CA ARG A 208 12.29 -20.13 -3.51
C ARG A 208 11.60 -19.52 -4.71
N GLU A 209 12.29 -18.72 -5.50
CA GLU A 209 11.74 -17.95 -6.61
C GLU A 209 12.82 -17.75 -7.66
N ASP A 210 12.49 -18.00 -8.93
CA ASP A 210 13.40 -17.83 -10.05
C ASP A 210 13.63 -16.35 -10.39
N SER A 211 14.51 -16.09 -11.31
CA SER A 211 14.86 -14.74 -11.77
C SER A 211 13.70 -14.09 -12.53
N GLN A 212 12.90 -14.87 -13.28
CA GLN A 212 11.73 -14.39 -14.00
C GLN A 212 10.67 -13.85 -13.04
N GLY A 213 10.30 -14.59 -11.99
CA GLY A 213 9.36 -14.13 -10.97
C GLY A 213 9.87 -12.90 -10.22
N ARG A 214 11.21 -12.78 -10.03
CA ARG A 214 11.81 -11.57 -9.44
C ARG A 214 11.66 -10.36 -10.36
N LEU A 215 11.98 -10.53 -11.62
CA LEU A 215 11.85 -9.44 -12.59
C LEU A 215 10.40 -9.04 -12.80
N SER A 216 9.48 -10.00 -12.84
CA SER A 216 8.04 -9.78 -12.94
C SER A 216 7.51 -8.85 -11.83
N ARG A 217 7.98 -9.01 -10.60
CA ARG A 217 7.59 -8.11 -9.49
C ARG A 217 8.04 -6.67 -9.68
N LEU A 218 9.22 -6.42 -10.26
CA LEU A 218 9.63 -5.05 -10.60
C LEU A 218 8.78 -4.47 -11.74
N ILE A 219 8.47 -5.31 -12.74
CA ILE A 219 7.57 -4.92 -13.83
C ILE A 219 6.18 -4.57 -13.28
N LYS A 220 5.67 -5.34 -12.34
CA LYS A 220 4.42 -5.04 -11.61
C LYS A 220 4.44 -3.62 -11.03
N GLU A 221 5.51 -3.24 -10.31
CA GLU A 221 5.61 -1.89 -9.74
C GLU A 221 5.66 -0.79 -10.81
N ARG A 222 6.33 -1.04 -11.92
CA ARG A 222 6.36 -0.09 -13.06
C ARG A 222 4.97 0.05 -13.69
N ILE A 223 4.27 -1.06 -13.92
CA ILE A 223 2.89 -1.07 -14.42
C ILE A 223 1.99 -0.26 -13.49
N ARG A 224 2.08 -0.49 -12.19
CA ARG A 224 1.31 0.23 -11.18
C ARG A 224 1.51 1.74 -11.26
N VAL A 225 2.75 2.21 -11.33
CA VAL A 225 3.07 3.64 -11.46
C VAL A 225 2.47 4.23 -12.74
N GLN A 226 2.61 3.54 -13.88
CA GLN A 226 2.09 4.00 -15.15
C GLN A 226 0.54 4.01 -15.20
N LEU A 227 -0.10 3.00 -14.60
CA LEU A 227 -1.56 2.96 -14.52
C LEU A 227 -2.12 4.11 -13.66
N ILE A 228 -1.51 4.41 -12.52
CA ILE A 228 -1.89 5.57 -11.70
C ILE A 228 -1.79 6.85 -12.52
N ALA A 229 -0.68 7.08 -13.20
CA ALA A 229 -0.49 8.27 -14.03
C ALA A 229 -1.53 8.36 -15.16
N ARG A 230 -1.86 7.23 -15.80
CA ARG A 230 -2.89 7.14 -16.85
C ARG A 230 -4.29 7.48 -16.28
N CYS A 231 -4.65 6.92 -15.14
CA CYS A 231 -5.92 7.23 -14.48
C CYS A 231 -6.01 8.71 -14.11
N GLN A 232 -4.96 9.30 -13.55
CA GLN A 232 -4.91 10.72 -13.23
C GLN A 232 -5.08 11.62 -14.48
N ALA A 233 -4.44 11.23 -15.59
CA ALA A 233 -4.62 11.93 -16.86
C ALA A 233 -6.05 11.79 -17.41
N ASN A 234 -6.70 10.65 -17.22
CA ASN A 234 -8.10 10.45 -17.62
C ASN A 234 -9.05 11.26 -16.74
N ILE A 235 -8.85 11.24 -15.42
CA ILE A 235 -9.63 12.05 -14.47
C ILE A 235 -9.59 13.55 -14.85
N SER A 236 -8.41 14.06 -15.21
CA SER A 236 -8.27 15.48 -15.60
C SER A 236 -8.98 15.86 -16.89
N ARG A 237 -9.41 14.89 -17.70
CA ARG A 237 -10.11 15.08 -18.98
C ARG A 237 -11.60 14.74 -18.91
N MET A 238 -12.08 14.21 -17.78
CA MET A 238 -13.48 13.89 -17.60
C MET A 238 -14.29 15.17 -17.44
N ASP A 239 -15.37 15.26 -18.17
CA ASP A 239 -16.36 16.33 -18.03
C ASP A 239 -17.59 15.84 -17.23
N GLU A 240 -18.49 16.76 -16.96
CA GLU A 240 -19.71 16.50 -16.19
C GLU A 240 -20.64 15.49 -16.91
N GLN A 241 -20.68 15.54 -18.24
CA GLN A 241 -21.51 14.63 -19.03
C GLN A 241 -21.02 13.17 -18.91
N VAL A 242 -19.72 12.93 -19.05
CA VAL A 242 -19.11 11.60 -18.87
C VAL A 242 -19.34 11.07 -17.45
N THR A 243 -19.19 11.95 -16.45
CA THR A 243 -19.40 11.56 -15.04
C THR A 243 -20.87 11.21 -14.78
N ALA A 244 -21.81 11.95 -15.35
CA ALA A 244 -23.25 11.67 -15.23
C ALA A 244 -23.65 10.34 -15.87
N MET A 245 -23.10 10.01 -17.05
CA MET A 245 -23.35 8.72 -17.72
C MET A 245 -22.87 7.52 -16.91
N LEU A 246 -21.81 7.67 -16.13
CA LEU A 246 -21.22 6.61 -15.33
C LEU A 246 -21.72 6.61 -13.87
N ALA A 247 -22.67 7.47 -13.50
CA ALA A 247 -23.12 7.62 -12.12
C ALA A 247 -23.68 6.33 -11.51
N GLU A 248 -24.45 5.55 -12.26
CA GLU A 248 -25.04 4.31 -11.79
C GLU A 248 -23.96 3.21 -11.52
N PRO A 249 -23.11 2.85 -12.49
CA PRO A 249 -22.05 1.87 -12.23
C PRO A 249 -21.04 2.33 -11.15
N VAL A 250 -20.73 3.61 -11.08
CA VAL A 250 -19.92 4.17 -9.99
C VAL A 250 -20.59 3.96 -8.65
N GLY A 251 -21.89 4.26 -8.53
CA GLY A 251 -22.67 4.08 -7.30
C GLY A 251 -22.63 2.64 -6.81
N MET A 252 -22.80 1.66 -7.71
CA MET A 252 -22.75 0.23 -7.38
C MET A 252 -21.37 -0.19 -6.85
N ILE A 253 -20.30 0.18 -7.51
CA ILE A 253 -18.94 -0.23 -7.12
C ILE A 253 -18.49 0.45 -5.82
N VAL A 254 -18.81 1.73 -5.65
CA VAL A 254 -18.49 2.46 -4.40
C VAL A 254 -19.29 1.90 -3.22
N ALA A 255 -20.55 1.51 -3.42
CA ALA A 255 -21.35 0.86 -2.38
C ALA A 255 -20.75 -0.49 -1.96
N GLU A 256 -20.26 -1.30 -2.90
CA GLU A 256 -19.56 -2.56 -2.57
C GLU A 256 -18.25 -2.30 -1.81
N LEU A 257 -17.45 -1.32 -2.25
CA LEU A 257 -16.25 -0.92 -1.53
C LEU A 257 -16.56 -0.51 -0.09
N GLN A 258 -17.61 0.28 0.12
CA GLN A 258 -18.05 0.70 1.46
C GLN A 258 -18.59 -0.48 2.29
N THR A 259 -19.28 -1.43 1.67
CA THR A 259 -19.77 -2.65 2.32
C THR A 259 -18.60 -3.48 2.83
N GLN A 260 -17.56 -3.67 2.03
CA GLN A 260 -16.33 -4.36 2.45
C GLN A 260 -15.65 -3.61 3.60
N ARG A 261 -15.54 -2.29 3.52
CA ARG A 261 -14.99 -1.45 4.62
C ARG A 261 -15.83 -1.52 5.90
N GLY A 262 -17.14 -1.58 5.79
CA GLY A 262 -18.07 -1.66 6.94
C GLY A 262 -18.01 -3.01 7.65
N ARG A 263 -17.77 -4.11 6.93
CA ARG A 263 -17.57 -5.45 7.51
C ARG A 263 -16.31 -5.56 8.35
N GLU A 264 -15.35 -4.68 8.12
CA GLU A 264 -13.98 -4.76 8.58
C GLU A 264 -13.67 -3.83 9.77
N GLY A 265 -14.67 -3.15 10.32
CA GLY A 265 -14.59 -2.38 11.56
C GLY A 265 -13.85 -1.04 11.47
N GLN A 266 -14.58 0.05 11.65
CA GLN A 266 -14.00 1.39 11.76
C GLN A 266 -13.30 1.58 13.11
N VAL A 267 -12.00 1.88 13.07
CA VAL A 267 -11.28 2.40 14.24
C VAL A 267 -11.75 3.83 14.50
N THR A 268 -12.49 4.03 15.59
CA THR A 268 -13.00 5.35 15.95
C THR A 268 -11.90 6.31 16.40
N ALA A 269 -12.01 7.57 16.00
CA ALA A 269 -11.01 8.63 16.22
C ALA A 269 -10.76 8.98 17.72
N ALA A 270 -11.59 8.51 18.64
CA ALA A 270 -11.56 8.87 20.07
C ALA A 270 -10.38 8.28 20.86
N GLU A 271 -9.69 7.26 20.35
CA GLU A 271 -8.62 6.55 21.05
C GLU A 271 -7.20 6.99 20.64
N LYS A 272 -7.08 7.98 19.74
CA LYS A 272 -5.80 8.35 19.10
C LYS A 272 -4.93 9.36 19.87
N GLY A 273 -5.42 9.93 20.94
CA GLY A 273 -4.77 11.09 21.60
C GLY A 273 -3.37 10.84 22.19
N ASP A 274 -3.04 9.59 22.51
CA ASP A 274 -1.79 9.20 23.16
C ASP A 274 -0.85 8.43 22.22
N TRP A 275 -1.27 8.14 20.99
CA TRP A 275 -0.49 7.30 20.07
C TRP A 275 0.68 8.06 19.46
N PRO A 276 1.84 7.42 19.28
CA PRO A 276 3.02 8.07 18.73
C PRO A 276 2.85 8.36 17.23
N PRO A 277 3.50 9.42 16.71
CA PRO A 277 3.44 9.82 15.30
C PRO A 277 3.75 8.70 14.31
N CYS A 278 4.66 7.79 14.64
CA CYS A 278 5.02 6.66 13.79
C CYS A 278 3.88 5.63 13.63
N MET A 279 3.06 5.42 14.68
CA MET A 279 1.87 4.58 14.62
C MET A 279 0.76 5.26 13.82
N LEU A 280 0.51 6.55 14.10
CA LEU A 280 -0.49 7.33 13.38
C LEU A 280 -0.18 7.45 11.89
N ALA A 281 1.09 7.64 11.52
CA ALA A 281 1.51 7.69 10.13
C ALA A 281 1.24 6.37 9.40
N ALA A 282 1.58 5.22 10.01
CA ALA A 282 1.32 3.92 9.42
C ALA A 282 -0.19 3.66 9.22
N ILE A 283 -1.01 4.04 10.19
CA ILE A 283 -2.48 3.94 10.08
C ILE A 283 -3.02 4.88 8.99
N THR A 284 -2.49 6.10 8.90
CA THR A 284 -2.91 7.08 7.90
C THR A 284 -2.57 6.60 6.49
N GLU A 285 -1.35 6.07 6.27
CA GLU A 285 -0.93 5.47 5.00
C GLU A 285 -1.86 4.31 4.60
N LEU A 286 -2.16 3.39 5.54
CA LEU A 286 -3.07 2.27 5.30
C LEU A 286 -4.49 2.76 4.99
N ASN A 287 -5.02 3.73 5.75
CA ASN A 287 -6.35 4.30 5.50
C ASN A 287 -6.45 5.02 4.14
N ALA A 288 -5.33 5.55 3.65
CA ALA A 288 -5.23 6.15 2.33
C ALA A 288 -5.08 5.10 1.21
N GLY A 289 -5.09 3.80 1.54
CA GLY A 289 -4.88 2.72 0.57
C GLY A 289 -3.44 2.63 0.07
N GLU A 290 -2.48 3.12 0.85
CA GLU A 290 -1.07 3.01 0.51
C GLU A 290 -0.47 1.68 0.99
N ASN A 291 0.52 1.19 0.27
CA ASN A 291 1.19 -0.05 0.64
C ASN A 291 2.26 0.23 1.71
N VAL A 292 1.92 -0.01 2.97
CA VAL A 292 2.87 0.02 4.08
C VAL A 292 3.77 -1.21 4.01
N ASN A 293 5.08 -1.02 4.04
CA ASN A 293 6.06 -2.10 3.96
C ASN A 293 5.94 -3.08 5.16
N HIS A 294 6.49 -4.29 5.02
CA HIS A 294 6.40 -5.34 6.04
C HIS A 294 6.89 -4.88 7.44
N ALA A 295 7.96 -4.07 7.50
CA ALA A 295 8.45 -3.55 8.78
C ALA A 295 7.43 -2.64 9.47
N GLY A 296 6.75 -1.78 8.72
CA GLY A 296 5.68 -0.91 9.23
C GLY A 296 4.45 -1.69 9.68
N ARG A 297 4.04 -2.70 8.93
CA ARG A 297 2.90 -3.57 9.30
C ARG A 297 3.21 -4.36 10.57
N ARG A 298 4.40 -4.94 10.67
CA ARG A 298 4.84 -5.66 11.88
C ARG A 298 4.94 -4.72 13.08
N PHE A 299 5.51 -3.53 12.89
CA PHE A 299 5.56 -2.51 13.94
C PHE A 299 4.17 -2.14 14.43
N LEU A 300 3.22 -1.88 13.53
CA LEU A 300 1.83 -1.52 13.88
C LEU A 300 1.16 -2.63 14.70
N ALA A 301 1.31 -3.89 14.30
CA ALA A 301 0.74 -5.02 15.03
C ALA A 301 1.39 -5.20 16.42
N ASN A 302 2.73 -5.09 16.53
CA ASN A 302 3.43 -5.12 17.82
C ASN A 302 3.02 -3.98 18.74
N MET A 303 2.86 -2.75 18.21
CA MET A 303 2.38 -1.60 18.98
C MET A 303 0.93 -1.81 19.45
N SER A 304 0.05 -2.26 18.57
CA SER A 304 -1.35 -2.53 18.90
C SER A 304 -1.45 -3.51 20.07
N ARG A 305 -0.71 -4.61 20.03
CA ARG A 305 -0.65 -5.58 21.12
C ARG A 305 -0.09 -4.95 22.41
N ALA A 306 1.01 -4.21 22.32
CA ALA A 306 1.65 -3.59 23.49
C ALA A 306 0.77 -2.50 24.15
N LEU A 307 -0.16 -1.92 23.40
CA LEU A 307 -1.17 -0.99 23.89
C LEU A 307 -2.44 -1.69 24.42
N GLY A 308 -2.51 -3.01 24.33
CA GLY A 308 -3.67 -3.79 24.78
C GLY A 308 -4.87 -3.72 23.84
N LEU A 309 -4.67 -3.33 22.58
CA LEU A 309 -5.74 -3.35 21.58
C LEU A 309 -6.10 -4.80 21.24
N PRO A 310 -7.39 -5.15 21.07
CA PRO A 310 -7.77 -6.50 20.66
C PRO A 310 -7.27 -6.83 19.24
N PRO A 311 -7.01 -8.13 18.94
CA PRO A 311 -6.52 -8.56 17.63
C PRO A 311 -7.39 -8.09 16.46
N GLU A 312 -8.71 -8.07 16.66
CA GLU A 312 -9.69 -7.66 15.65
C GLU A 312 -9.54 -6.17 15.31
N GLN A 313 -9.29 -5.34 16.32
CA GLN A 313 -9.04 -3.91 16.11
C GLN A 313 -7.70 -3.69 15.39
N CYS A 314 -6.68 -4.48 15.72
CA CYS A 314 -5.40 -4.46 15.01
C CYS A 314 -5.58 -4.87 13.54
N ALA A 315 -6.32 -5.95 13.26
CA ALA A 315 -6.63 -6.39 11.91
C ALA A 315 -7.38 -5.31 11.12
N GLY A 316 -8.28 -4.59 11.79
CA GLY A 316 -9.03 -3.47 11.22
C GLY A 316 -8.16 -2.33 10.66
N PHE A 317 -6.94 -2.14 11.14
CA PHE A 317 -6.03 -1.13 10.55
C PHE A 317 -5.57 -1.47 9.13
N PHE A 318 -5.56 -2.75 8.77
CA PHE A 318 -5.03 -3.23 7.47
C PHE A 318 -6.07 -3.32 6.36
N VAL A 319 -7.33 -3.12 6.68
CA VAL A 319 -8.48 -3.28 5.80
C VAL A 319 -8.39 -2.50 4.49
N ASN A 320 -7.84 -1.30 4.56
CA ASN A 320 -7.67 -0.45 3.39
C ASN A 320 -6.34 -0.66 2.66
N ALA A 321 -5.51 -1.64 3.10
CA ALA A 321 -4.30 -1.97 2.35
C ALA A 321 -4.67 -2.50 0.96
N PRO A 322 -3.93 -2.14 -0.10
CA PRO A 322 -4.23 -2.57 -1.47
C PRO A 322 -4.24 -4.09 -1.65
N ASP A 323 -3.40 -4.78 -0.85
CA ASP A 323 -3.20 -6.24 -0.84
C ASP A 323 -3.87 -6.92 0.37
N TYR A 324 -4.94 -6.31 0.92
CA TYR A 324 -5.64 -6.86 2.07
C TYR A 324 -6.31 -8.21 1.75
N ASP A 325 -6.06 -9.20 2.59
CA ASP A 325 -6.78 -10.46 2.68
C ASP A 325 -7.12 -10.74 4.14
N GLU A 326 -8.40 -10.84 4.44
CA GLU A 326 -8.91 -11.01 5.80
C GLU A 326 -8.30 -12.23 6.51
N LYS A 327 -8.28 -13.37 5.82
CA LYS A 327 -7.79 -14.64 6.38
C LYS A 327 -6.29 -14.57 6.70
N THR A 328 -5.51 -14.04 5.76
CA THR A 328 -4.07 -13.88 5.89
C THR A 328 -3.74 -12.85 6.96
N THR A 329 -4.45 -11.72 6.99
CA THR A 329 -4.26 -10.65 7.98
C THR A 329 -4.56 -11.14 9.39
N ASN A 330 -5.72 -11.80 9.61
CA ASN A 330 -6.08 -12.34 10.90
C ASN A 330 -5.08 -13.40 11.38
N TYR A 331 -4.61 -14.27 10.48
CA TYR A 331 -3.57 -15.25 10.81
C TYR A 331 -2.27 -14.58 11.24
N GLN A 332 -1.78 -13.58 10.48
CA GLN A 332 -0.54 -12.88 10.80
C GLN A 332 -0.63 -12.07 12.10
N VAL A 333 -1.76 -11.41 12.33
CA VAL A 333 -2.01 -10.68 13.58
C VAL A 333 -2.02 -11.64 14.76
N ALA A 334 -2.74 -12.77 14.67
CA ALA A 334 -2.76 -13.80 15.72
C ALA A 334 -1.35 -14.31 16.05
N GLN A 335 -0.53 -14.61 15.05
CA GLN A 335 0.86 -15.03 15.23
C GLN A 335 1.72 -13.99 15.95
N ILE A 336 1.55 -12.69 15.65
CA ILE A 336 2.27 -11.60 16.32
C ILE A 336 1.82 -11.47 17.77
N TYR A 337 0.52 -11.64 18.03
CA TYR A 337 -0.03 -11.55 19.38
C TYR A 337 0.42 -12.71 20.27
N GLU A 338 0.48 -13.93 19.73
CA GLU A 338 1.00 -15.12 20.43
C GLU A 338 2.51 -15.02 20.71
N ALA A 339 3.29 -14.50 19.77
CA ALA A 339 4.74 -14.44 19.88
C ALA A 339 5.26 -13.36 20.84
N GLU A 340 4.40 -12.48 21.34
CA GLU A 340 4.68 -11.42 22.30
C GLU A 340 5.90 -10.53 21.97
N TYR A 341 6.14 -10.26 20.69
CA TYR A 341 7.25 -9.40 20.26
C TYR A 341 7.13 -7.97 20.81
N THR A 342 8.27 -7.42 21.20
CA THR A 342 8.34 -6.00 21.59
C THR A 342 8.36 -5.11 20.34
N PRO A 343 7.62 -3.98 20.34
CA PRO A 343 7.70 -3.00 19.25
C PRO A 343 9.13 -2.49 19.05
N GLU A 344 9.43 -2.12 17.81
CA GLU A 344 10.74 -1.61 17.42
C GLU A 344 11.06 -0.27 18.09
N LYS A 345 12.36 -0.03 18.38
CA LYS A 345 12.89 1.24 18.90
C LYS A 345 12.84 2.33 17.83
N CYS A 346 12.88 3.60 18.27
CA CYS A 346 12.88 4.77 17.39
C CYS A 346 13.98 4.72 16.30
N ASP A 347 15.21 4.33 16.66
CA ASP A 347 16.32 4.21 15.71
C ASP A 347 16.03 3.16 14.62
N THR A 348 15.47 2.01 15.01
CA THR A 348 15.09 0.95 14.05
C THR A 348 13.98 1.42 13.11
N LEU A 349 13.02 2.19 13.62
CA LEU A 349 11.96 2.77 12.80
C LEU A 349 12.50 3.83 11.83
N ALA A 350 13.46 4.65 12.26
CA ALA A 350 14.13 5.62 11.41
C ALA A 350 14.88 4.91 10.25
N LEU A 351 15.67 3.86 10.57
CA LEU A 351 16.39 3.06 9.58
C LEU A 351 15.47 2.35 8.57
N ASN A 352 14.26 2.00 8.98
CA ASN A 352 13.26 1.37 8.12
C ASN A 352 12.33 2.38 7.41
N ASN A 353 12.64 3.69 7.47
CA ASN A 353 11.80 4.78 6.95
C ASN A 353 10.36 4.78 7.51
N ARG A 354 10.22 4.43 8.79
CA ARG A 354 8.93 4.38 9.50
C ARG A 354 8.81 5.44 10.60
N CYS A 355 9.80 6.33 10.73
CA CYS A 355 9.74 7.46 11.66
C CYS A 355 9.46 8.76 10.89
N PRO A 356 8.22 9.28 10.90
CA PRO A 356 7.86 10.49 10.16
C PRO A 356 8.56 11.75 10.69
N VAL A 357 9.00 11.74 11.95
CA VAL A 357 9.76 12.85 12.53
C VAL A 357 11.21 12.83 12.03
N ALA A 358 11.84 11.66 11.97
CA ALA A 358 13.20 11.53 11.43
C ALA A 358 13.28 11.87 9.93
N SER A 359 12.22 11.56 9.17
CA SER A 359 12.12 11.92 7.75
C SER A 359 11.68 13.38 7.50
N GLY A 360 11.39 14.15 8.55
CA GLY A 360 10.97 15.54 8.42
C GLY A 360 9.53 15.78 7.95
N LEU A 361 8.72 14.71 7.86
CA LEU A 361 7.31 14.80 7.45
C LEU A 361 6.42 15.39 8.54
N ILE A 362 6.73 15.15 9.81
CA ILE A 362 5.97 15.62 10.96
C ILE A 362 6.95 16.30 11.95
N ASP A 363 6.53 17.42 12.50
CA ASP A 363 7.24 18.06 13.62
C ASP A 363 6.55 17.68 14.93
N ASP A 364 7.26 16.96 15.81
CA ASP A 364 6.79 16.60 17.14
C ASP A 364 7.90 16.86 18.17
N SER A 365 7.63 17.80 19.06
CA SER A 365 8.61 18.26 20.07
C SER A 365 8.97 17.18 21.09
N LEU A 366 8.06 16.24 21.38
CA LEU A 366 8.32 15.13 22.30
C LEU A 366 9.23 14.09 21.66
N CYS A 367 8.99 13.75 20.37
CA CYS A 367 9.84 12.82 19.63
C CYS A 367 11.28 13.31 19.42
N ARG A 368 11.52 14.64 19.47
CA ARG A 368 12.85 15.22 19.36
C ARG A 368 13.69 15.18 20.67
N ARG A 369 13.09 14.71 21.75
CA ARG A 369 13.83 14.58 23.02
C ARG A 369 14.79 13.39 22.97
N GLU A 370 16.07 13.59 23.29
CA GLU A 370 17.13 12.58 23.25
C GLU A 370 16.81 11.34 24.09
N TRP A 371 16.10 11.51 25.21
CA TRP A 371 15.72 10.40 26.07
C TRP A 371 14.56 9.55 25.53
N LEU A 372 13.84 10.04 24.49
CA LEU A 372 12.71 9.34 23.90
C LEU A 372 13.18 8.36 22.81
N THR A 373 13.65 7.21 23.23
CA THR A 373 14.25 6.19 22.38
C THR A 373 13.30 5.08 21.95
N HIS A 374 12.02 5.15 22.39
CA HIS A 374 11.05 4.09 22.14
C HIS A 374 9.61 4.61 22.05
N PRO A 375 8.78 4.16 21.10
CA PRO A 375 7.40 4.60 20.95
C PRO A 375 6.53 4.43 22.20
N LEU A 376 6.71 3.36 22.95
CA LEU A 376 5.98 3.14 24.22
C LEU A 376 6.32 4.17 25.30
N LYS A 377 7.51 4.78 25.27
CA LYS A 377 7.82 5.92 26.17
C LYS A 377 6.97 7.15 25.81
N TYR A 378 6.77 7.40 24.52
CA TYR A 378 5.88 8.46 24.04
C TYR A 378 4.47 8.30 24.63
N VAL A 379 3.89 7.12 24.48
CA VAL A 379 2.55 6.81 24.99
C VAL A 379 2.46 7.08 26.50
N ARG A 380 3.43 6.59 27.27
CA ARG A 380 3.45 6.77 28.73
C ARG A 380 3.50 8.25 29.14
N VAL A 381 4.25 9.06 28.42
CA VAL A 381 4.35 10.52 28.68
C VAL A 381 3.04 11.21 28.38
N ARG A 382 2.41 10.88 27.24
CA ARG A 382 1.10 11.44 26.85
C ARG A 382 0.00 11.06 27.85
N GLN A 383 -0.05 9.79 28.25
CA GLN A 383 -1.01 9.33 29.26
C GLN A 383 -0.85 10.06 30.59
N ARG A 384 0.39 10.24 31.06
CA ARG A 384 0.65 10.99 32.30
C ARG A 384 0.27 12.48 32.19
N ALA A 385 0.50 13.10 31.03
CA ALA A 385 0.08 14.48 30.77
C ALA A 385 -1.45 14.58 30.84
N ARG A 386 -2.17 13.72 30.13
CA ARG A 386 -3.65 13.68 30.13
C ARG A 386 -4.22 13.45 31.54
N GLN A 387 -3.63 12.55 32.32
CA GLN A 387 -4.07 12.29 33.70
C GLN A 387 -3.90 13.54 34.58
N ARG A 388 -2.79 14.29 34.42
CA ARG A 388 -2.58 15.56 35.15
C ARG A 388 -3.60 16.62 34.73
N ASP A 389 -3.82 16.75 33.41
CA ASP A 389 -4.78 17.73 32.88
C ASP A 389 -6.21 17.43 33.39
N ALA A 390 -6.58 16.14 33.43
CA ALA A 390 -7.86 15.71 34.00
C ALA A 390 -7.97 16.00 35.51
N GLN A 391 -6.90 15.81 36.28
CA GLN A 391 -6.87 16.14 37.70
C GLN A 391 -7.00 17.65 37.96
N VAL A 392 -6.35 18.47 37.13
CA VAL A 392 -6.45 19.92 37.19
C VAL A 392 -7.86 20.39 36.84
N ALA A 393 -8.50 19.82 35.81
CA ALA A 393 -9.88 20.13 35.45
C ALA A 393 -10.87 19.80 36.57
N VAL A 394 -10.72 18.62 37.19
CA VAL A 394 -11.55 18.23 38.34
C VAL A 394 -11.35 19.16 39.56
N ALA A 395 -10.11 19.63 39.79
CA ALA A 395 -9.83 20.56 40.88
C ALA A 395 -10.37 21.98 40.61
N GLN A 396 -10.52 22.37 39.32
CA GLN A 396 -11.10 23.65 38.92
C GLN A 396 -12.65 23.64 38.91
N ASP A 397 -13.27 22.47 38.72
CA ASP A 397 -14.72 22.28 38.75
C ASP A 397 -15.26 21.96 40.15
N ALA A 398 -14.39 21.88 41.20
CA ALA A 398 -14.84 21.74 42.57
C ALA A 398 -15.50 23.08 42.99
N PRO A 399 -16.81 23.10 43.31
CA PRO A 399 -17.47 24.35 43.73
C PRO A 399 -16.81 24.87 45.00
N ASP A 400 -16.54 26.20 45.07
CA ASP A 400 -16.27 26.91 46.28
C ASP A 400 -17.34 26.63 47.31
N ALA A 401 -17.17 25.58 48.11
CA ALA A 401 -18.05 25.28 49.21
C ALA A 401 -17.76 26.24 50.35
N VAL A 402 -18.54 27.31 50.32
CA VAL A 402 -19.11 27.99 51.51
C VAL A 402 -18.10 28.34 52.61
N LEU A 403 -17.60 29.56 52.55
CA LEU A 403 -17.33 30.35 53.72
C LEU A 403 -18.44 31.42 53.88
N ASP A 404 -19.65 30.97 54.24
CA ASP A 404 -20.69 31.84 54.78
C ASP A 404 -21.18 31.21 56.07
N GLY A 405 -20.99 31.91 57.20
CA GLY A 405 -21.66 31.61 58.43
C GLY A 405 -20.82 31.49 59.67
N ALA A 406 -20.32 32.61 60.20
CA ALA A 406 -20.26 32.85 61.64
C ALA A 406 -19.86 34.27 61.94
N GLU A 407 -20.79 35.23 61.81
CA GLU A 407 -20.82 36.43 62.64
C GLU A 407 -21.85 36.20 63.72
N GLU A 408 -21.51 36.67 64.93
CA GLU A 408 -22.24 36.90 66.17
C GLU A 408 -22.09 35.83 67.24
N ALA A 409 -21.28 36.17 68.27
CA ALA A 409 -21.73 36.48 69.61
C ALA A 409 -20.57 36.49 70.60
N GLY A 410 -20.48 37.63 71.34
CA GLY A 410 -20.21 37.61 72.77
C GLY A 410 -18.87 38.04 73.26
N SER A 411 -18.84 39.32 73.62
CA SER A 411 -18.03 39.99 74.65
C SER A 411 -17.61 39.13 75.84
N GLY A 412 -16.42 39.35 76.35
CA GLY A 412 -16.10 39.08 77.73
C GLY A 412 -14.61 38.89 78.07
N ALA A 413 -14.01 39.97 78.56
CA ALA A 413 -13.06 40.08 79.71
C ALA A 413 -11.75 39.23 79.70
N ALA A 414 -10.66 39.94 79.61
CA ALA A 414 -9.65 40.22 80.69
C ALA A 414 -8.65 39.10 81.02
N ASP A 415 -7.44 39.58 81.00
CA ASP A 415 -6.31 39.38 81.95
C ASP A 415 -5.39 38.17 81.80
N GLY A 416 -4.12 38.51 81.67
CA GLY A 416 -3.10 37.90 82.51
C GLY A 416 -1.95 37.16 81.81
N ALA A 417 -0.83 37.94 81.79
CA ALA A 417 0.52 37.47 82.16
C ALA A 417 1.28 36.49 81.23
N GLU A 418 2.34 37.09 80.68
CA GLU A 418 3.76 36.77 80.95
C GLU A 418 4.36 35.42 80.55
N ALA A 419 5.28 35.56 79.67
CA ALA A 419 6.71 35.17 79.77
C ALA A 419 7.09 33.66 79.78
N HIS A 420 7.91 33.29 78.89
CA HIS A 420 9.29 32.83 78.89
C HIS A 420 9.57 31.94 77.65
N ARG A 421 10.39 32.38 76.73
CA ARG A 421 11.83 32.12 76.57
C ARG A 421 12.29 30.67 76.44
N MET A 422 12.99 30.49 75.31
CA MET A 422 14.18 29.64 75.06
C MET A 422 13.95 28.23 74.66
N ALA A 423 14.30 27.93 73.44
CA ALA A 423 15.59 27.37 72.98
C ALA A 423 15.72 25.85 73.26
N ASP A 424 15.73 25.05 72.25
CA ASP A 424 16.94 24.47 71.57
C ASP A 424 16.54 23.98 70.17
#